data_f2770085f6296c6ae22201c461d41739
#
_entry.id   f2770085f6296c6ae22201c461d41739
#
_cell.length_a   1.000
_cell.length_b   1.000
_cell.length_c   1.000
_cell.angle_alpha   90.00
_cell.angle_beta   90.00
_cell.angle_gamma   90.00
#
_symmetry.space_group_name_H-M   'P 1'
#
loop_
_entity.id
_entity.type
_entity.pdbx_description
1 polymer ?
#
loop_
_entity_poly.entity_id
_entity_poly.type
_entity_poly.pdbx_seq_one_letter_code
_entity_poly.pdbx_strand_id
1 'polypeptide(L)'
;ALSRYGLSALDNIETEHDQQIIRYRFDVNGSVSISATAYNNEHQRDWFKTEGLDFDGSASAESFSRTSWAKVVTAINENSNLGEYSTEDLQAILDGADTAAGSIQLRSNSREYFSRGVQLGLDWQFTRGDAIHEIEVGIRYHEDEEDRLQRNSNYHQEGGRLILDDLGLLGNAGNRVQEAEALAIYIQDTIELGNWVLTPGLRYEDIEQKRTRWETRDGRTPNPSSRADSNIRDTRSNDTQVWLPGFGVLYNLSESTTLVAGIHKGFTAPSNSPDVDEEEAINYELGFRYNSGRISAEAIYFLSDYDNLLGECTASSGSDCTIGDAFNGDAATVQGIEFLFTTDLIRTGNYNIPVTFTYTYIDSEFDSDVADTAFFGDVSEGDPIPYILEHQFNLSVGFLKDQWSSHINVSFVDEVCVRASCNAFEKTDDSLTVDLSTHYALSEKIDLYGKVENITGEEDILGRQPY
;
A
#
# COMPACT_ATOMS: atom_id res chain seq x y z
N ALA A 1 9.68 16.95 21.31
CA ALA A 1 8.63 17.72 20.64
C ALA A 1 8.90 17.66 19.15
N LEU A 2 7.96 17.10 18.39
CA LEU A 2 8.03 17.12 16.93
C LEU A 2 7.99 18.59 16.48
N SER A 3 9.12 19.09 15.95
CA SER A 3 9.18 20.41 15.36
C SER A 3 8.45 20.38 14.00
N ARG A 4 7.43 21.18 13.82
CA ARG A 4 6.83 21.45 12.51
C ARG A 4 7.55 22.63 11.87
N TYR A 5 7.99 22.47 10.66
CA TYR A 5 8.49 23.58 9.86
C TYR A 5 7.34 24.52 9.47
N GLY A 6 7.62 25.83 9.34
CA GLY A 6 6.62 26.82 8.89
C GLY A 6 6.04 26.46 7.53
N LEU A 7 6.85 25.88 6.64
CA LEU A 7 6.45 25.44 5.30
C LEU A 7 5.40 24.33 5.28
N SER A 8 5.35 23.46 6.30
CA SER A 8 4.35 22.40 6.44
C SER A 8 3.15 22.80 7.33
N ALA A 9 3.07 24.06 7.71
CA ALA A 9 2.01 24.54 8.62
C ALA A 9 0.59 24.41 8.04
N LEU A 10 0.47 24.44 6.72
CA LEU A 10 -0.80 24.30 6.00
C LEU A 10 -1.00 22.88 5.44
N ASP A 11 -0.01 22.00 5.57
CA ASP A 11 -0.14 20.62 5.08
C ASP A 11 -1.29 19.92 5.80
N ASN A 12 -2.21 19.39 5.01
CA ASN A 12 -3.46 18.80 5.46
C ASN A 12 -3.89 17.69 4.51
N ILE A 13 -4.61 16.71 5.04
CA ILE A 13 -5.34 15.71 4.24
C ILE A 13 -6.78 15.65 4.72
N GLU A 14 -7.71 15.86 3.80
CA GLU A 14 -9.15 15.71 4.01
C GLU A 14 -9.65 14.55 3.17
N THR A 15 -10.45 13.66 3.77
CA THR A 15 -11.03 12.51 3.09
C THR A 15 -12.48 12.33 3.46
N GLU A 16 -13.29 11.94 2.47
CA GLU A 16 -14.68 11.52 2.66
C GLU A 16 -14.87 10.18 1.92
N HIS A 17 -15.57 9.25 2.55
CA HIS A 17 -15.80 7.93 1.97
C HIS A 17 -17.21 7.45 2.27
N ASP A 18 -17.97 7.22 1.19
CA ASP A 18 -19.30 6.63 1.21
C ASP A 18 -19.26 5.23 0.61
N GLN A 19 -19.81 4.26 1.34
CA GLN A 19 -19.86 2.87 0.90
C GLN A 19 -21.29 2.31 0.97
N GLN A 20 -21.74 1.72 -0.11
CA GLN A 20 -23.03 1.04 -0.22
C GLN A 20 -22.81 -0.38 -0.72
N ILE A 21 -23.23 -1.37 0.06
CA ILE A 21 -23.12 -2.78 -0.29
C ILE A 21 -24.44 -3.48 -0.03
N ILE A 22 -24.92 -4.19 -1.05
CA ILE A 22 -26.07 -5.09 -0.96
C ILE A 22 -25.57 -6.51 -1.19
N ARG A 23 -25.80 -7.39 -0.24
CA ARG A 23 -25.49 -8.82 -0.37
C ARG A 23 -26.76 -9.64 -0.21
N TYR A 24 -26.93 -10.59 -1.10
CA TYR A 24 -28.01 -11.55 -1.08
C TYR A 24 -27.45 -12.96 -1.19
N ARG A 25 -27.90 -13.87 -0.33
CA ARG A 25 -27.60 -15.30 -0.41
C ARG A 25 -28.90 -16.08 -0.42
N PHE A 26 -28.98 -17.05 -1.28
CA PHE A 26 -30.11 -17.94 -1.42
C PHE A 26 -29.64 -19.39 -1.41
N ASP A 27 -30.02 -20.13 -0.39
CA ASP A 27 -29.77 -21.57 -0.29
C ASP A 27 -30.87 -22.30 -1.06
N VAL A 28 -30.49 -22.79 -2.26
CA VAL A 28 -31.42 -23.53 -3.16
C VAL A 28 -31.82 -24.84 -2.49
N ASN A 29 -30.87 -25.50 -1.85
CA ASN A 29 -31.02 -26.70 -1.01
C ASN A 29 -29.82 -26.84 -0.09
N GLY A 30 -29.72 -27.96 0.66
CA GLY A 30 -28.61 -28.20 1.60
C GLY A 30 -27.22 -28.33 0.97
N SER A 31 -27.12 -28.36 -0.37
CA SER A 31 -25.86 -28.58 -1.11
C SER A 31 -25.56 -27.48 -2.12
N VAL A 32 -26.47 -26.57 -2.39
CA VAL A 32 -26.32 -25.52 -3.41
C VAL A 32 -26.74 -24.19 -2.83
N SER A 33 -25.87 -23.20 -2.89
CA SER A 33 -26.21 -21.80 -2.60
C SER A 33 -25.79 -20.87 -3.73
N ILE A 34 -26.52 -19.78 -3.88
CA ILE A 34 -26.26 -18.71 -4.85
C ILE A 34 -26.06 -17.42 -4.06
N SER A 35 -25.05 -16.68 -4.40
CA SER A 35 -24.80 -15.36 -3.81
C SER A 35 -24.79 -14.28 -4.89
N ALA A 36 -25.25 -13.08 -4.52
CA ALA A 36 -25.15 -11.89 -5.33
C ALA A 36 -24.70 -10.73 -4.45
N THR A 37 -23.70 -9.98 -4.90
CA THR A 37 -23.24 -8.77 -4.24
C THR A 37 -23.21 -7.63 -5.24
N ALA A 38 -23.81 -6.50 -4.88
CA ALA A 38 -23.67 -5.24 -5.62
C ALA A 38 -23.08 -4.20 -4.66
N TYR A 39 -22.16 -3.39 -5.16
CA TYR A 39 -21.49 -2.37 -4.35
C TYR A 39 -21.25 -1.10 -5.15
N ASN A 40 -21.25 0.03 -4.43
CA ASN A 40 -20.85 1.33 -4.90
C ASN A 40 -20.06 2.02 -3.77
N ASN A 41 -18.83 2.40 -4.04
CA ASN A 41 -17.97 3.15 -3.13
C ASN A 41 -17.60 4.46 -3.80
N GLU A 42 -17.70 5.55 -3.09
CA GLU A 42 -17.25 6.86 -3.50
C GLU A 42 -16.25 7.36 -2.48
N HIS A 43 -15.13 7.87 -2.93
CA HIS A 43 -14.06 8.38 -2.08
C HIS A 43 -13.56 9.70 -2.64
N GLN A 44 -13.54 10.74 -1.79
CA GLN A 44 -12.96 12.02 -2.10
C GLN A 44 -11.74 12.24 -1.21
N ARG A 45 -10.67 12.80 -1.79
CA ARG A 45 -9.46 13.14 -1.07
C ARG A 45 -8.89 14.45 -1.57
N ASP A 46 -8.58 15.37 -0.66
CA ASP A 46 -7.69 16.49 -0.93
C ASP A 46 -6.45 16.40 -0.01
N TRP A 47 -5.30 16.15 -0.61
CA TRP A 47 -4.03 16.23 0.08
C TRP A 47 -3.36 17.55 -0.28
N PHE A 48 -3.46 18.52 0.62
CA PHE A 48 -2.87 19.83 0.49
C PHE A 48 -1.46 19.83 1.10
N LYS A 49 -0.44 20.11 0.30
CA LYS A 49 0.95 20.04 0.74
C LYS A 49 1.88 20.99 0.01
N THR A 50 3.02 21.27 0.62
CA THR A 50 4.14 21.96 -0.02
C THR A 50 4.69 21.11 -1.17
N GLU A 51 4.83 21.71 -2.35
CA GLU A 51 5.22 21.01 -3.59
C GLU A 51 6.63 21.41 -4.04
N GLY A 52 7.02 22.67 -3.84
CA GLY A 52 8.34 23.13 -4.23
C GLY A 52 8.60 24.60 -3.98
N LEU A 53 9.84 25.01 -4.29
CA LEU A 53 10.34 26.36 -4.11
C LEU A 53 10.78 26.92 -5.49
N ASP A 54 10.55 28.22 -5.68
CA ASP A 54 11.13 29.03 -6.75
C ASP A 54 11.88 30.18 -6.08
N PHE A 55 13.18 30.12 -6.09
CA PHE A 55 14.03 30.99 -5.29
C PHE A 55 14.02 32.44 -5.74
N ASP A 56 13.80 32.72 -7.01
CA ASP A 56 13.77 34.07 -7.57
C ASP A 56 12.37 34.72 -7.53
N GLY A 57 11.34 33.97 -7.16
CA GLY A 57 9.99 34.49 -6.91
C GLY A 57 9.33 35.12 -8.13
N SER A 58 9.81 34.80 -9.33
CA SER A 58 9.38 35.45 -10.59
C SER A 58 8.17 34.81 -11.24
N ALA A 59 7.71 33.66 -10.73
CA ALA A 59 6.69 32.85 -11.37
C ALA A 59 5.29 33.10 -10.82
N SER A 60 4.27 32.96 -11.68
CA SER A 60 2.88 32.81 -11.28
C SER A 60 2.55 31.35 -11.01
N ALA A 61 1.40 31.07 -10.37
CA ALA A 61 0.94 29.71 -10.13
C ALA A 61 0.80 28.86 -11.42
N GLU A 62 0.62 29.50 -12.57
CA GLU A 62 0.51 28.85 -13.89
C GLU A 62 1.85 28.66 -14.63
N SER A 63 2.93 29.29 -14.17
CA SER A 63 4.24 29.28 -14.84
C SER A 63 5.41 29.04 -13.91
N PHE A 64 5.16 28.32 -12.81
CA PHE A 64 6.15 28.06 -11.78
C PHE A 64 7.24 27.09 -12.26
N SER A 65 8.46 27.60 -12.38
CA SER A 65 9.67 26.78 -12.65
C SER A 65 10.29 26.37 -11.33
N ARG A 66 9.70 25.37 -10.71
CA ARG A 66 10.02 24.99 -9.34
C ARG A 66 11.23 24.07 -9.22
N THR A 67 11.94 24.22 -8.14
CA THR A 67 12.74 23.16 -7.56
C THR A 67 11.84 22.34 -6.64
N SER A 68 11.77 21.04 -6.85
CA SER A 68 10.94 20.17 -5.99
C SER A 68 11.40 20.25 -4.54
N TRP A 69 10.46 20.14 -3.63
CA TRP A 69 10.75 20.08 -2.20
C TRP A 69 11.76 18.99 -1.86
N ALA A 70 11.68 17.88 -2.55
CA ALA A 70 12.62 16.79 -2.52
C ALA A 70 14.07 17.19 -2.73
N LYS A 71 14.36 17.89 -3.83
CA LYS A 71 15.72 18.35 -4.13
C LYS A 71 16.26 19.29 -3.06
N VAL A 72 15.38 20.08 -2.44
CA VAL A 72 15.76 20.97 -1.33
C VAL A 72 16.20 20.16 -0.11
N VAL A 73 15.41 19.16 0.29
CA VAL A 73 15.71 18.29 1.44
C VAL A 73 16.96 17.47 1.18
N THR A 74 17.11 16.91 -0.03
CA THR A 74 18.32 16.16 -0.42
C THR A 74 19.57 17.05 -0.33
N ALA A 75 19.50 18.27 -0.89
CA ALA A 75 20.63 19.20 -0.83
C ALA A 75 21.06 19.54 0.62
N ILE A 76 20.09 19.69 1.52
CA ILE A 76 20.38 19.92 2.94
C ILE A 76 21.03 18.68 3.58
N ASN A 77 20.51 17.48 3.35
CA ASN A 77 21.01 16.23 3.91
C ASN A 77 22.43 15.91 3.40
N GLU A 78 22.70 16.17 2.13
CA GLU A 78 24.00 15.94 1.50
C GLU A 78 25.01 17.09 1.72
N ASN A 79 24.60 18.17 2.40
CA ASN A 79 25.38 19.39 2.59
C ASN A 79 25.89 19.95 1.24
N SER A 80 25.02 19.96 0.24
CA SER A 80 25.29 20.44 -1.12
C SER A 80 24.53 21.74 -1.42
N ASN A 81 25.07 22.56 -2.30
CA ASN A 81 24.39 23.78 -2.76
C ASN A 81 23.32 23.43 -3.80
N LEU A 82 22.21 24.16 -3.77
CA LEU A 82 21.16 24.06 -4.78
C LEU A 82 21.15 25.35 -5.61
N GLY A 83 21.81 25.33 -6.77
CA GLY A 83 22.07 26.54 -7.55
C GLY A 83 22.94 27.53 -6.77
N GLU A 84 22.47 28.76 -6.60
CA GLU A 84 23.15 29.83 -5.84
C GLU A 84 22.90 29.77 -4.31
N TYR A 85 21.98 28.90 -3.87
CA TYR A 85 21.61 28.76 -2.46
C TYR A 85 22.52 27.78 -1.74
N SER A 86 23.11 28.23 -0.66
CA SER A 86 23.90 27.38 0.24
C SER A 86 22.98 26.52 1.12
N THR A 87 23.54 25.50 1.74
CA THR A 87 22.81 24.68 2.73
C THR A 87 22.27 25.54 3.87
N GLU A 88 23.02 26.56 4.31
CA GLU A 88 22.59 27.51 5.34
C GLU A 88 21.35 28.33 4.90
N ASP A 89 21.30 28.77 3.63
CA ASP A 89 20.16 29.50 3.08
C ASP A 89 18.92 28.59 3.03
N LEU A 90 19.08 27.36 2.56
CA LEU A 90 17.99 26.36 2.51
C LEU A 90 17.47 26.03 3.92
N GLN A 91 18.40 25.84 4.89
CA GLN A 91 18.02 25.59 6.27
C GLN A 91 17.31 26.80 6.90
N ALA A 92 17.76 28.01 6.61
CA ALA A 92 17.11 29.22 7.08
C ALA A 92 15.65 29.33 6.60
N ILE A 93 15.37 28.93 5.37
CA ILE A 93 13.98 28.87 4.84
C ILE A 93 13.16 27.87 5.62
N LEU A 94 13.70 26.68 5.93
CA LEU A 94 13.02 25.68 6.78
C LEU A 94 12.74 26.26 8.18
N ASP A 95 13.68 27.02 8.73
CA ASP A 95 13.60 27.61 10.08
C ASP A 95 12.69 28.85 10.12
N GLY A 96 12.10 29.26 9.00
CA GLY A 96 11.08 30.30 8.95
C GLY A 96 11.57 31.66 8.46
N ALA A 97 12.72 31.73 7.77
CA ALA A 97 13.17 32.96 7.15
C ALA A 97 12.17 33.47 6.10
N ASP A 98 12.07 34.79 5.96
CA ASP A 98 11.23 35.43 4.96
C ASP A 98 11.69 35.07 3.55
N THR A 99 10.73 34.85 2.65
CA THR A 99 11.00 34.49 1.25
C THR A 99 10.36 35.50 0.29
N ALA A 100 10.78 35.50 -0.96
CA ALA A 100 10.19 36.36 -2.00
C ALA A 100 8.72 35.98 -2.25
N ALA A 101 7.91 36.97 -2.65
CA ALA A 101 6.51 36.73 -3.01
C ALA A 101 6.40 35.68 -4.13
N GLY A 102 5.48 34.71 -3.95
CA GLY A 102 5.25 33.62 -4.90
C GLY A 102 6.30 32.52 -4.94
N SER A 103 7.30 32.55 -4.04
CA SER A 103 8.44 31.63 -4.06
C SER A 103 8.15 30.20 -3.57
N ILE A 104 7.02 29.99 -2.92
CA ILE A 104 6.63 28.70 -2.35
C ILE A 104 5.36 28.21 -3.06
N GLN A 105 5.36 27.00 -3.58
CA GLN A 105 4.18 26.41 -4.19
C GLN A 105 3.57 25.31 -3.32
N LEU A 106 2.29 25.43 -3.02
CA LEU A 106 1.48 24.39 -2.40
C LEU A 106 0.50 23.82 -3.42
N ARG A 107 0.26 22.52 -3.32
CA ARG A 107 -0.67 21.80 -4.18
C ARG A 107 -1.85 21.24 -3.41
N SER A 108 -3.06 21.49 -3.91
CA SER A 108 -4.25 20.72 -3.60
C SER A 108 -4.29 19.51 -4.56
N ASN A 109 -4.01 18.33 -4.03
CA ASN A 109 -4.09 17.07 -4.75
C ASN A 109 -5.50 16.51 -4.66
N SER A 110 -6.49 17.30 -5.11
CA SER A 110 -7.88 16.90 -5.10
C SER A 110 -8.15 15.76 -6.09
N ARG A 111 -8.79 14.70 -5.58
CA ARG A 111 -9.19 13.53 -6.34
C ARG A 111 -10.53 13.02 -5.88
N GLU A 112 -11.34 12.62 -6.84
CA GLU A 112 -12.57 11.89 -6.62
C GLU A 112 -12.42 10.50 -7.22
N TYR A 113 -12.90 9.48 -6.50
CA TYR A 113 -12.83 8.10 -6.92
C TYR A 113 -14.21 7.48 -6.79
N PHE A 114 -14.55 6.60 -7.70
CA PHE A 114 -15.58 5.60 -7.43
C PHE A 114 -15.08 4.20 -7.74
N SER A 115 -15.66 3.21 -7.08
CA SER A 115 -15.56 1.82 -7.50
C SER A 115 -16.92 1.13 -7.32
N ARG A 116 -17.42 0.49 -8.36
CA ARG A 116 -18.72 -0.16 -8.36
C ARG A 116 -18.69 -1.48 -9.09
N GLY A 117 -19.58 -2.37 -8.74
CA GLY A 117 -19.62 -3.65 -9.42
C GLY A 117 -20.73 -4.57 -8.93
N VAL A 118 -20.81 -5.67 -9.64
CA VAL A 118 -21.72 -6.79 -9.34
C VAL A 118 -20.93 -8.09 -9.37
N GLN A 119 -21.16 -8.93 -8.39
CA GLN A 119 -20.58 -10.26 -8.31
C GLN A 119 -21.67 -11.29 -8.09
N LEU A 120 -21.63 -12.38 -8.84
CA LEU A 120 -22.48 -13.55 -8.67
C LEU A 120 -21.61 -14.74 -8.30
N GLY A 121 -22.06 -15.56 -7.37
CA GLY A 121 -21.39 -16.77 -6.91
C GLY A 121 -22.34 -17.95 -6.83
N LEU A 122 -21.80 -19.13 -7.09
CA LEU A 122 -22.46 -20.42 -6.93
C LEU A 122 -21.52 -21.31 -6.10
N ASP A 123 -22.02 -21.80 -4.97
CA ASP A 123 -21.35 -22.83 -4.16
C ASP A 123 -22.15 -24.13 -4.33
N TRP A 124 -21.44 -25.23 -4.62
CA TRP A 124 -22.04 -26.53 -4.80
C TRP A 124 -21.23 -27.62 -4.10
N GLN A 125 -21.82 -28.21 -3.08
CA GLN A 125 -21.23 -29.34 -2.35
C GLN A 125 -21.87 -30.67 -2.77
N PHE A 126 -21.04 -31.67 -3.08
CA PHE A 126 -21.51 -33.03 -3.39
C PHE A 126 -20.46 -34.08 -3.04
N THR A 127 -20.88 -35.33 -2.95
CA THR A 127 -20.00 -36.48 -2.71
C THR A 127 -19.93 -37.35 -3.92
N ARG A 128 -18.70 -37.77 -4.32
CA ARG A 128 -18.45 -38.71 -5.40
C ARG A 128 -17.46 -39.77 -4.95
N GLY A 129 -17.94 -41.00 -4.77
CA GLY A 129 -17.15 -42.07 -4.13
C GLY A 129 -16.82 -41.67 -2.67
N ASP A 130 -15.53 -41.66 -2.33
CA ASP A 130 -15.06 -41.29 -0.99
C ASP A 130 -14.64 -39.81 -0.92
N ALA A 131 -14.76 -39.07 -2.01
CA ALA A 131 -14.38 -37.67 -2.07
C ALA A 131 -15.60 -36.75 -1.84
N ILE A 132 -15.43 -35.72 -1.01
CA ILE A 132 -16.35 -34.60 -0.86
C ILE A 132 -15.80 -33.46 -1.69
N HIS A 133 -16.64 -32.88 -2.55
CA HIS A 133 -16.34 -31.75 -3.40
C HIS A 133 -17.09 -30.52 -2.94
N GLU A 134 -16.44 -29.38 -2.86
CA GLU A 134 -17.04 -28.08 -2.69
C GLU A 134 -16.56 -27.17 -3.82
N ILE A 135 -17.44 -27.03 -4.84
CA ILE A 135 -17.15 -26.23 -6.02
C ILE A 135 -17.65 -24.81 -5.82
N GLU A 136 -16.78 -23.84 -6.01
CA GLU A 136 -17.10 -22.43 -6.08
C GLU A 136 -16.93 -21.93 -7.52
N VAL A 137 -17.94 -21.24 -8.05
CA VAL A 137 -17.88 -20.56 -9.36
C VAL A 137 -18.31 -19.12 -9.14
N GLY A 138 -17.58 -18.18 -9.68
CA GLY A 138 -17.94 -16.77 -9.60
C GLY A 138 -17.68 -16.00 -10.87
N ILE A 139 -18.47 -14.94 -11.04
CA ILE A 139 -18.29 -13.92 -12.07
C ILE A 139 -18.41 -12.55 -11.41
N ARG A 140 -17.52 -11.65 -11.73
CA ARG A 140 -17.52 -10.27 -11.27
C ARG A 140 -17.35 -9.32 -12.44
N TYR A 141 -18.19 -8.30 -12.49
CA TYR A 141 -17.99 -7.11 -13.31
C TYR A 141 -17.70 -5.93 -12.37
N HIS A 142 -16.68 -5.17 -12.68
CA HIS A 142 -16.20 -4.07 -11.86
C HIS A 142 -15.82 -2.89 -12.74
N GLU A 143 -16.16 -1.70 -12.29
CA GLU A 143 -15.71 -0.42 -12.85
C GLU A 143 -15.12 0.43 -11.75
N ASP A 144 -14.04 1.13 -12.05
CA ASP A 144 -13.48 2.18 -11.19
C ASP A 144 -13.02 3.40 -12.01
N GLU A 145 -12.96 4.54 -11.33
CA GLU A 145 -12.52 5.81 -11.91
C GLU A 145 -11.75 6.62 -10.86
N GLU A 146 -10.70 7.28 -11.32
CA GLU A 146 -10.03 8.37 -10.61
C GLU A 146 -10.17 9.66 -11.42
N ASP A 147 -10.86 10.64 -10.86
CA ASP A 147 -10.93 12.01 -11.38
C ASP A 147 -9.96 12.92 -10.62
N ARG A 148 -9.01 13.51 -11.35
CA ARG A 148 -8.04 14.47 -10.81
C ARG A 148 -8.27 15.85 -11.38
N LEU A 149 -8.61 16.80 -10.51
CA LEU A 149 -8.68 18.22 -10.84
C LEU A 149 -7.90 19.03 -9.82
N GLN A 150 -6.60 19.12 -10.00
CA GLN A 150 -5.63 19.61 -9.02
C GLN A 150 -5.28 21.09 -9.24
N ARG A 151 -4.85 21.76 -8.16
CA ARG A 151 -4.48 23.16 -8.19
C ARG A 151 -3.19 23.44 -7.45
N ASN A 152 -2.26 24.13 -8.11
CA ASN A 152 -1.11 24.78 -7.49
C ASN A 152 -1.46 26.21 -7.13
N SER A 153 -1.02 26.64 -5.93
CA SER A 153 -1.14 27.99 -5.43
C SER A 153 0.21 28.48 -4.92
N ASN A 154 0.54 29.75 -5.13
CA ASN A 154 1.82 30.30 -4.72
C ASN A 154 1.69 31.11 -3.45
N TYR A 155 2.67 30.98 -2.61
CA TYR A 155 2.81 31.58 -1.29
C TYR A 155 4.19 32.19 -1.12
N HIS A 156 4.36 33.00 -0.08
CA HIS A 156 5.66 33.33 0.50
C HIS A 156 5.65 33.11 2.00
N GLN A 157 6.83 33.10 2.62
CA GLN A 157 6.98 33.00 4.06
C GLN A 157 7.32 34.39 4.61
N GLU A 158 6.57 34.85 5.61
CA GLU A 158 6.80 36.08 6.36
C GLU A 158 6.66 35.81 7.86
N GLY A 159 7.73 36.04 8.62
CA GLY A 159 7.76 35.79 10.06
C GLY A 159 7.42 34.32 10.41
N GLY A 160 7.84 33.35 9.61
CA GLY A 160 7.59 31.92 9.78
C GLY A 160 6.16 31.48 9.47
N ARG A 161 5.37 32.30 8.73
CA ARG A 161 3.99 31.98 8.30
C ARG A 161 3.88 32.03 6.79
N LEU A 162 3.09 31.11 6.22
CA LEU A 162 2.75 31.10 4.81
C LEU A 162 1.65 32.10 4.52
N ILE A 163 1.89 32.99 3.58
CA ILE A 163 0.97 34.01 3.08
C ILE A 163 0.65 33.70 1.62
N LEU A 164 -0.63 33.62 1.27
CA LEU A 164 -1.09 33.37 -0.09
C LEU A 164 -0.82 34.58 -0.99
N ASP A 165 -0.12 34.38 -2.10
CA ASP A 165 0.13 35.40 -3.14
C ASP A 165 -0.77 35.21 -4.37
N ASP A 166 -0.89 33.95 -4.84
CA ASP A 166 -1.66 33.61 -6.03
C ASP A 166 -2.35 32.26 -5.81
N LEU A 167 -3.69 32.25 -5.88
CA LEU A 167 -4.47 31.03 -5.69
C LEU A 167 -4.29 30.03 -6.85
N GLY A 168 -3.95 30.53 -8.04
CA GLY A 168 -3.91 29.73 -9.26
C GLY A 168 -5.29 29.29 -9.77
N LEU A 169 -5.33 28.84 -11.00
CA LEU A 169 -6.54 28.33 -11.63
C LEU A 169 -6.74 26.83 -11.31
N LEU A 170 -8.00 26.42 -11.07
CA LEU A 170 -8.33 25.01 -10.86
C LEU A 170 -7.95 24.20 -12.10
N GLY A 171 -7.25 23.06 -11.91
CA GLY A 171 -6.74 22.21 -12.96
C GLY A 171 -5.32 22.54 -13.45
N ASN A 172 -4.69 23.63 -12.96
CA ASN A 172 -3.33 24.04 -13.39
C ASN A 172 -2.24 23.04 -12.95
N ALA A 173 -2.53 22.20 -11.96
CA ALA A 173 -1.64 21.14 -11.49
C ALA A 173 -1.98 19.76 -12.06
N GLY A 174 -3.13 19.60 -12.69
CA GLY A 174 -3.57 18.37 -13.32
C GLY A 174 -5.07 18.36 -13.56
N ASN A 175 -5.48 17.94 -14.75
CA ASN A 175 -6.85 17.70 -15.16
C ASN A 175 -6.87 16.41 -15.99
N ARG A 176 -7.27 15.29 -15.34
CA ARG A 176 -7.30 13.97 -15.99
C ARG A 176 -8.35 13.07 -15.33
N VAL A 177 -8.83 12.12 -16.12
CA VAL A 177 -9.68 11.01 -15.66
C VAL A 177 -8.99 9.71 -16.07
N GLN A 178 -8.96 8.75 -15.14
CA GLN A 178 -8.51 7.38 -15.36
C GLN A 178 -9.66 6.45 -15.04
N GLU A 179 -9.93 5.52 -15.93
CA GLU A 179 -11.05 4.59 -15.89
C GLU A 179 -10.52 3.17 -16.02
N ALA A 180 -11.12 2.21 -15.32
CA ALA A 180 -10.90 0.79 -15.53
C ALA A 180 -12.23 0.04 -15.52
N GLU A 181 -12.36 -0.92 -16.45
CA GLU A 181 -13.44 -1.90 -16.50
C GLU A 181 -12.82 -3.29 -16.43
N ALA A 182 -13.37 -4.17 -15.60
CA ALA A 182 -12.83 -5.51 -15.38
C ALA A 182 -13.93 -6.57 -15.33
N LEU A 183 -13.71 -7.66 -16.06
CA LEU A 183 -14.49 -8.88 -15.99
C LEU A 183 -13.62 -10.00 -15.43
N ALA A 184 -14.06 -10.60 -14.32
CA ALA A 184 -13.40 -11.75 -13.71
C ALA A 184 -14.33 -12.96 -13.70
N ILE A 185 -13.80 -14.14 -14.02
CA ILE A 185 -14.50 -15.42 -13.93
C ILE A 185 -13.58 -16.41 -13.23
N TYR A 186 -14.08 -17.14 -12.25
CA TYR A 186 -13.29 -18.15 -11.57
C TYR A 186 -14.07 -19.43 -11.25
N ILE A 187 -13.33 -20.50 -11.10
CA ILE A 187 -13.78 -21.80 -10.59
C ILE A 187 -12.71 -22.35 -9.65
N GLN A 188 -13.14 -22.87 -8.52
CA GLN A 188 -12.31 -23.60 -7.57
C GLN A 188 -13.08 -24.82 -7.08
N ASP A 189 -12.37 -25.95 -6.82
CA ASP A 189 -12.95 -27.15 -6.18
C ASP A 189 -12.09 -27.50 -4.95
N THR A 190 -12.70 -27.52 -3.77
CA THR A 190 -12.08 -28.06 -2.57
C THR A 190 -12.50 -29.52 -2.42
N ILE A 191 -11.52 -30.44 -2.60
CA ILE A 191 -11.70 -31.87 -2.62
C ILE A 191 -11.17 -32.50 -1.35
N GLU A 192 -12.02 -32.98 -0.48
CA GLU A 192 -11.66 -33.74 0.70
C GLU A 192 -11.65 -35.25 0.39
N LEU A 193 -10.46 -35.89 0.54
CA LEU A 193 -10.28 -37.33 0.29
C LEU A 193 -9.40 -37.94 1.39
N GLY A 194 -10.02 -38.57 2.37
CA GLY A 194 -9.29 -39.14 3.50
C GLY A 194 -8.50 -38.08 4.26
N ASN A 195 -7.18 -38.19 4.25
CA ASN A 195 -6.29 -37.22 4.91
C ASN A 195 -5.89 -36.03 4.01
N TRP A 196 -6.30 -36.03 2.76
CA TRP A 196 -5.95 -35.02 1.77
C TRP A 196 -7.08 -34.01 1.61
N VAL A 197 -6.71 -32.72 1.51
CA VAL A 197 -7.55 -31.68 0.94
C VAL A 197 -6.80 -31.06 -0.23
N LEU A 198 -7.41 -31.13 -1.43
CA LEU A 198 -6.84 -30.64 -2.67
C LEU A 198 -7.69 -29.48 -3.19
N THR A 199 -7.05 -28.39 -3.58
CA THR A 199 -7.76 -27.18 -4.01
C THR A 199 -7.24 -26.71 -5.38
N PRO A 200 -7.63 -27.34 -6.51
CA PRO A 200 -7.42 -26.76 -7.84
C PRO A 200 -8.31 -25.55 -8.07
N GLY A 201 -7.75 -24.52 -8.66
CA GLY A 201 -8.46 -23.28 -9.02
C GLY A 201 -7.97 -22.71 -10.34
N LEU A 202 -8.85 -21.98 -11.01
CA LEU A 202 -8.54 -21.24 -12.23
C LEU A 202 -9.36 -19.95 -12.25
N ARG A 203 -8.69 -18.83 -12.51
CA ARG A 203 -9.33 -17.53 -12.68
C ARG A 203 -8.90 -16.90 -14.01
N TYR A 204 -9.80 -16.21 -14.64
CA TYR A 204 -9.56 -15.38 -15.81
C TYR A 204 -9.94 -13.96 -15.49
N GLU A 205 -9.08 -13.01 -15.88
CA GLU A 205 -9.32 -11.57 -15.81
C GLU A 205 -9.20 -10.95 -17.19
N ASP A 206 -10.10 -10.01 -17.48
CA ASP A 206 -10.10 -9.17 -18.68
C ASP A 206 -10.31 -7.72 -18.22
N ILE A 207 -9.29 -6.88 -18.37
CA ILE A 207 -9.24 -5.54 -17.79
C ILE A 207 -8.92 -4.55 -18.89
N GLU A 208 -9.79 -3.58 -19.10
CA GLU A 208 -9.58 -2.43 -19.98
C GLU A 208 -9.30 -1.19 -19.13
N GLN A 209 -8.19 -0.51 -19.40
CA GLN A 209 -7.79 0.69 -18.68
C GLN A 209 -7.62 1.85 -19.64
N LYS A 210 -8.06 3.05 -19.24
CA LYS A 210 -8.01 4.24 -20.05
C LYS A 210 -7.72 5.47 -19.23
N ARG A 211 -6.96 6.40 -19.80
CA ARG A 211 -6.70 7.73 -19.23
C ARG A 211 -6.95 8.81 -20.27
N THR A 212 -7.72 9.81 -19.91
CA THR A 212 -7.89 11.04 -20.70
C THR A 212 -7.31 12.22 -19.94
N ARG A 213 -6.43 12.97 -20.58
CA ARG A 213 -5.79 14.18 -20.06
C ARG A 213 -6.12 15.38 -20.93
N TRP A 214 -6.41 16.52 -20.30
CA TRP A 214 -6.73 17.77 -21.00
C TRP A 214 -5.60 18.78 -20.89
N GLU A 215 -5.52 19.68 -21.89
CA GLU A 215 -4.59 20.78 -21.92
C GLU A 215 -4.94 21.83 -20.86
N THR A 216 -3.94 22.54 -20.36
CA THR A 216 -4.14 23.63 -19.42
C THR A 216 -4.60 24.95 -20.10
N ARG A 217 -4.75 24.95 -21.41
CA ARG A 217 -5.12 26.12 -22.21
C ARG A 217 -6.15 25.78 -23.27
N ASP A 218 -7.10 26.69 -23.48
CA ASP A 218 -8.01 26.68 -24.63
C ASP A 218 -7.46 27.71 -25.67
N GLY A 219 -6.72 27.20 -26.64
CA GLY A 219 -5.96 28.03 -27.57
C GLY A 219 -4.88 28.86 -26.85
N ARG A 220 -5.05 30.19 -26.78
CA ARG A 220 -4.10 31.09 -26.13
C ARG A 220 -4.48 31.46 -24.69
N THR A 221 -5.69 31.13 -24.28
CA THR A 221 -6.24 31.51 -22.96
C THR A 221 -5.99 30.40 -21.95
N PRO A 222 -5.43 30.69 -20.79
CA PRO A 222 -5.37 29.71 -19.71
C PRO A 222 -6.78 29.27 -19.32
N ASN A 223 -7.08 27.96 -19.46
CA ASN A 223 -8.35 27.35 -19.08
C ASN A 223 -8.11 25.89 -18.61
N PRO A 224 -7.37 25.74 -17.52
CA PRO A 224 -6.87 24.42 -17.11
C PRO A 224 -7.96 23.46 -16.59
N SER A 225 -9.15 23.94 -16.30
CA SER A 225 -10.29 23.10 -15.89
C SER A 225 -11.19 22.68 -17.05
N SER A 226 -10.89 23.11 -18.31
CA SER A 226 -11.69 22.72 -19.47
C SER A 226 -11.55 21.24 -19.76
N ARG A 227 -12.70 20.59 -19.99
CA ARG A 227 -12.81 19.19 -20.43
C ARG A 227 -13.47 19.05 -21.80
N ALA A 228 -13.39 20.10 -22.63
CA ALA A 228 -13.87 20.03 -23.98
C ALA A 228 -13.02 19.02 -24.81
N ASP A 229 -13.67 18.28 -25.71
CA ASP A 229 -12.99 17.32 -26.59
C ASP A 229 -11.87 17.96 -27.41
N SER A 230 -12.04 19.24 -27.81
CA SER A 230 -11.01 20.02 -28.50
C SER A 230 -9.77 20.32 -27.65
N ASN A 231 -9.83 20.11 -26.33
CA ASN A 231 -8.76 20.34 -25.39
C ASN A 231 -8.11 19.05 -24.89
N ILE A 232 -8.51 17.89 -25.41
CA ILE A 232 -7.85 16.63 -25.08
C ILE A 232 -6.38 16.74 -25.51
N ARG A 233 -5.49 16.59 -24.55
CA ARG A 233 -4.05 16.56 -24.76
C ARG A 233 -3.59 15.19 -25.25
N ASP A 234 -4.01 14.15 -24.54
CA ASP A 234 -3.74 12.76 -24.89
C ASP A 234 -4.78 11.82 -24.26
N THR A 235 -4.96 10.70 -24.91
CA THR A 235 -5.68 9.54 -24.39
C THR A 235 -4.75 8.34 -24.50
N ARG A 236 -4.68 7.56 -23.44
CA ARG A 236 -3.92 6.30 -23.39
C ARG A 236 -4.86 5.18 -22.96
N SER A 237 -4.61 3.98 -23.43
CA SER A 237 -5.32 2.77 -23.00
C SER A 237 -4.35 1.61 -22.93
N ASN A 238 -4.69 0.64 -22.09
CA ASN A 238 -4.03 -0.64 -21.99
C ASN A 238 -5.09 -1.71 -21.71
N ASP A 239 -4.90 -2.90 -22.28
CA ASP A 239 -5.78 -4.04 -22.14
C ASP A 239 -4.96 -5.20 -21.57
N THR A 240 -5.44 -5.82 -20.48
CA THR A 240 -4.78 -6.95 -19.84
C THR A 240 -5.71 -8.15 -19.81
N GLN A 241 -5.25 -9.30 -20.31
CA GLN A 241 -5.98 -10.57 -20.28
C GLN A 241 -5.09 -11.65 -19.70
N VAL A 242 -5.48 -12.21 -18.54
CA VAL A 242 -4.62 -13.15 -17.82
C VAL A 242 -5.38 -14.34 -17.28
N TRP A 243 -4.72 -15.53 -17.34
CA TRP A 243 -5.17 -16.76 -16.71
C TRP A 243 -4.32 -17.03 -15.47
N LEU A 244 -5.00 -17.28 -14.35
CA LEU A 244 -4.41 -17.45 -13.03
C LEU A 244 -4.75 -18.84 -12.49
N PRO A 245 -3.96 -19.86 -12.85
CA PRO A 245 -4.09 -21.19 -12.26
C PRO A 245 -3.55 -21.20 -10.84
N GLY A 246 -4.15 -22.02 -9.99
CA GLY A 246 -3.69 -22.27 -8.63
C GLY A 246 -3.96 -23.71 -8.20
N PHE A 247 -3.10 -24.26 -7.34
CA PHE A 247 -3.29 -25.57 -6.75
C PHE A 247 -2.77 -25.59 -5.32
N GLY A 248 -3.65 -25.88 -4.36
CA GLY A 248 -3.33 -26.07 -2.96
C GLY A 248 -3.45 -27.51 -2.51
N VAL A 249 -2.64 -27.92 -1.55
CA VAL A 249 -2.66 -29.24 -0.92
C VAL A 249 -2.51 -29.12 0.58
N LEU A 250 -3.44 -29.71 1.32
CA LEU A 250 -3.26 -30.00 2.74
C LEU A 250 -3.21 -31.51 2.93
N TYR A 251 -2.29 -31.97 3.77
CA TYR A 251 -2.21 -33.37 4.20
C TYR A 251 -2.25 -33.47 5.73
N ASN A 252 -3.31 -34.05 6.25
CA ASN A 252 -3.48 -34.28 7.69
C ASN A 252 -2.63 -35.48 8.12
N LEU A 253 -1.38 -35.20 8.54
CA LEU A 253 -0.42 -36.21 8.98
C LEU A 253 -0.89 -36.89 10.26
N SER A 254 -1.56 -36.14 11.13
CA SER A 254 -2.21 -36.61 12.35
C SER A 254 -3.37 -35.68 12.72
N GLU A 255 -4.10 -36.00 13.81
CA GLU A 255 -5.16 -35.10 14.35
C GLU A 255 -4.63 -33.72 14.75
N SER A 256 -3.34 -33.58 14.98
CA SER A 256 -2.70 -32.34 15.44
C SER A 256 -1.74 -31.70 14.42
N THR A 257 -1.43 -32.37 13.32
CA THR A 257 -0.40 -31.91 12.38
C THR A 257 -0.90 -31.98 10.96
N THR A 258 -0.86 -30.84 10.25
CA THR A 258 -1.18 -30.73 8.84
C THR A 258 0.02 -30.19 8.08
N LEU A 259 0.39 -30.81 6.98
CA LEU A 259 1.34 -30.28 5.99
C LEU A 259 0.59 -29.43 4.99
N VAL A 260 1.21 -28.34 4.56
CA VAL A 260 0.64 -27.34 3.64
C VAL A 260 1.59 -27.21 2.46
N ALA A 261 1.07 -27.22 1.24
CA ALA A 261 1.81 -26.85 0.04
C ALA A 261 0.87 -26.13 -0.94
N GLY A 262 1.39 -25.17 -1.67
CA GLY A 262 0.64 -24.38 -2.66
C GLY A 262 1.52 -23.89 -3.79
N ILE A 263 0.91 -23.72 -4.96
CA ILE A 263 1.46 -23.03 -6.11
C ILE A 263 0.34 -22.25 -6.78
N HIS A 264 0.56 -20.96 -7.05
CA HIS A 264 -0.42 -20.17 -7.79
C HIS A 264 0.26 -19.04 -8.58
N LYS A 265 -0.36 -18.68 -9.70
CA LYS A 265 0.01 -17.49 -10.48
C LYS A 265 -0.74 -16.29 -9.94
N GLY A 266 -0.02 -15.20 -9.66
CA GLY A 266 -0.54 -13.86 -9.36
C GLY A 266 -0.23 -12.88 -10.48
N PHE A 267 -0.87 -11.71 -10.49
CA PHE A 267 -0.57 -10.62 -11.42
C PHE A 267 -0.94 -9.26 -10.84
N THR A 268 -0.32 -8.21 -11.41
CA THR A 268 -0.69 -6.80 -11.21
C THR A 268 -0.86 -6.14 -12.57
N ALA A 269 -1.99 -5.48 -12.80
CA ALA A 269 -2.24 -4.79 -14.07
C ALA A 269 -1.38 -3.50 -14.20
N PRO A 270 -0.83 -3.19 -15.38
CA PRO A 270 0.15 -2.09 -15.59
C PRO A 270 -0.48 -0.71 -15.66
N SER A 271 -1.68 -0.50 -15.13
CA SER A 271 -2.40 0.76 -15.26
C SER A 271 -2.70 1.08 -16.75
N ASN A 272 -2.85 2.34 -17.09
CA ASN A 272 -3.12 2.79 -18.46
C ASN A 272 -1.86 3.12 -19.26
N SER A 273 -0.69 2.70 -18.83
CA SER A 273 0.58 2.96 -19.54
C SER A 273 0.66 2.05 -20.76
N PRO A 274 0.72 2.63 -21.99
CA PRO A 274 0.86 1.82 -23.19
C PRO A 274 2.25 1.18 -23.22
N ASP A 275 2.33 0.01 -23.85
CA ASP A 275 3.59 -0.75 -24.03
C ASP A 275 4.25 -1.19 -22.69
N VAL A 276 3.47 -1.27 -21.63
CA VAL A 276 3.87 -1.84 -20.32
C VAL A 276 3.05 -3.10 -20.10
N ASP A 277 3.74 -4.21 -19.92
CA ASP A 277 3.13 -5.50 -19.68
C ASP A 277 2.72 -5.66 -18.20
N GLU A 278 1.82 -6.58 -17.90
CA GLU A 278 1.45 -6.93 -16.55
C GLU A 278 2.64 -7.54 -15.77
N GLU A 279 2.72 -7.22 -14.50
CA GLU A 279 3.55 -7.97 -13.56
C GLU A 279 2.92 -9.33 -13.33
N GLU A 280 3.69 -10.37 -13.41
CA GLU A 280 3.28 -11.72 -13.09
C GLU A 280 4.18 -12.32 -12.01
N ALA A 281 3.62 -13.18 -11.16
CA ALA A 281 4.40 -13.91 -10.18
C ALA A 281 3.93 -15.36 -10.08
N ILE A 282 4.87 -16.29 -9.97
CA ILE A 282 4.58 -17.64 -9.53
C ILE A 282 4.92 -17.74 -8.04
N ASN A 283 3.90 -18.02 -7.26
CA ASN A 283 4.02 -18.11 -5.80
C ASN A 283 4.04 -19.57 -5.38
N TYR A 284 5.01 -19.95 -4.56
CA TYR A 284 5.17 -21.26 -3.96
C TYR A 284 5.09 -21.15 -2.44
N GLU A 285 4.38 -22.06 -1.82
CA GLU A 285 4.27 -22.16 -0.36
C GLU A 285 4.50 -23.60 0.07
N LEU A 286 5.23 -23.79 1.19
CA LEU A 286 5.44 -25.08 1.82
C LEU A 286 5.55 -24.90 3.34
N GLY A 287 4.80 -25.68 4.11
CA GLY A 287 4.87 -25.55 5.54
C GLY A 287 4.12 -26.60 6.31
N PHE A 288 3.95 -26.32 7.60
CA PHE A 288 3.16 -27.17 8.48
C PHE A 288 2.36 -26.35 9.49
N ARG A 289 1.27 -26.91 9.96
CA ARG A 289 0.45 -26.44 11.08
C ARG A 289 0.38 -27.51 12.15
N TYR A 290 0.61 -27.11 13.38
CA TYR A 290 0.48 -27.97 14.55
C TYR A 290 -0.51 -27.37 15.55
N ASN A 291 -1.48 -28.17 16.00
CA ASN A 291 -2.44 -27.76 17.01
C ASN A 291 -2.75 -28.90 17.98
N SER A 292 -2.32 -28.77 19.21
CA SER A 292 -2.54 -29.76 20.28
C SER A 292 -3.53 -29.29 21.37
N GLY A 293 -4.30 -28.23 21.09
CA GLY A 293 -5.23 -27.61 22.02
C GLY A 293 -4.58 -26.73 23.12
N ARG A 294 -3.29 -26.88 23.38
CA ARG A 294 -2.49 -25.99 24.25
C ARG A 294 -1.44 -25.22 23.46
N ILE A 295 -0.92 -25.83 22.43
CA ILE A 295 0.11 -25.27 21.56
C ILE A 295 -0.46 -25.22 20.14
N SER A 296 -0.42 -24.06 19.53
CA SER A 296 -0.60 -23.90 18.10
C SER A 296 0.69 -23.31 17.51
N ALA A 297 1.18 -23.92 16.46
CA ALA A 297 2.36 -23.46 15.75
C ALA A 297 2.15 -23.61 14.23
N GLU A 298 2.59 -22.62 13.49
CA GLU A 298 2.60 -22.63 12.04
C GLU A 298 3.96 -22.13 11.55
N ALA A 299 4.53 -22.81 10.55
CA ALA A 299 5.71 -22.32 9.85
C ALA A 299 5.49 -22.56 8.35
N ILE A 300 5.56 -21.49 7.57
CA ILE A 300 5.38 -21.47 6.12
C ILE A 300 6.61 -20.83 5.50
N TYR A 301 7.30 -21.55 4.63
CA TYR A 301 8.23 -21.00 3.65
C TYR A 301 7.44 -20.56 2.43
N PHE A 302 7.75 -19.41 1.90
CA PHE A 302 7.20 -18.89 0.65
C PHE A 302 8.29 -18.43 -0.29
N LEU A 303 8.01 -18.50 -1.59
CA LEU A 303 8.83 -17.97 -2.67
C LEU A 303 7.88 -17.38 -3.71
N SER A 304 8.07 -16.11 -4.03
CA SER A 304 7.43 -15.40 -5.12
C SER A 304 8.49 -15.06 -6.17
N ASP A 305 8.36 -15.66 -7.33
CA ASP A 305 9.22 -15.47 -8.50
C ASP A 305 8.48 -14.51 -9.44
N TYR A 306 8.92 -13.26 -9.46
CA TYR A 306 8.32 -12.18 -10.24
C TYR A 306 8.95 -12.11 -11.62
N ASP A 307 8.11 -12.16 -12.62
CA ASP A 307 8.45 -11.75 -13.98
C ASP A 307 7.86 -10.36 -14.22
N ASN A 308 8.70 -9.42 -14.65
CA ASN A 308 8.26 -8.10 -15.03
C ASN A 308 7.69 -7.24 -13.85
N LEU A 309 8.45 -7.10 -12.77
CA LEU A 309 8.06 -6.28 -11.62
C LEU A 309 7.67 -4.87 -12.05
N LEU A 310 6.48 -4.41 -11.62
CA LEU A 310 5.96 -3.09 -11.98
C LEU A 310 6.41 -2.01 -11.00
N GLY A 311 7.01 -0.95 -11.57
CA GLY A 311 7.16 0.32 -10.87
C GLY A 311 6.11 1.33 -11.35
N GLU A 312 5.58 2.16 -10.47
CA GLU A 312 4.71 3.28 -10.83
C GLU A 312 5.32 4.59 -10.37
N CYS A 313 5.31 5.59 -11.25
CA CYS A 313 5.70 6.95 -10.91
C CYS A 313 4.67 7.59 -9.98
N THR A 314 5.04 7.84 -8.74
CA THR A 314 4.21 8.49 -7.73
C THR A 314 4.68 9.92 -7.45
N ALA A 315 3.98 10.65 -6.59
CA ALA A 315 4.45 11.96 -6.12
C ALA A 315 5.78 11.87 -5.33
N SER A 316 6.13 10.68 -4.88
CA SER A 316 7.36 10.37 -4.12
C SER A 316 8.53 9.93 -5.00
N SER A 317 8.30 9.65 -6.29
CA SER A 317 9.33 9.17 -7.24
C SER A 317 10.23 10.29 -7.80
N GLY A 318 10.13 11.52 -7.27
CA GLY A 318 10.90 12.66 -7.76
C GLY A 318 10.27 13.36 -8.98
N SER A 319 11.08 14.13 -9.72
CA SER A 319 10.60 14.98 -10.82
C SER A 319 10.80 14.37 -12.21
N ASP A 320 11.44 13.23 -12.31
CA ASP A 320 11.98 12.72 -13.56
C ASP A 320 11.00 11.81 -14.33
N CYS A 321 9.83 11.53 -13.73
CA CYS A 321 8.77 10.78 -14.36
C CYS A 321 7.40 11.46 -14.24
N THR A 322 6.41 11.03 -15.05
CA THR A 322 5.03 11.54 -14.96
C THR A 322 4.22 10.69 -13.97
N ILE A 323 3.69 11.31 -12.92
CA ILE A 323 2.89 10.62 -11.90
C ILE A 323 1.78 9.79 -12.55
N GLY A 324 1.76 8.49 -12.24
CA GLY A 324 0.83 7.50 -12.74
C GLY A 324 1.24 6.86 -14.07
N ASP A 325 2.47 7.05 -14.53
CA ASP A 325 3.06 6.23 -15.58
C ASP A 325 3.72 5.02 -14.93
N ALA A 326 3.38 3.82 -15.39
CA ALA A 326 4.02 2.57 -15.00
C ALA A 326 5.21 2.26 -15.91
N PHE A 327 6.12 1.45 -15.43
CA PHE A 327 7.24 0.88 -16.20
C PHE A 327 7.52 -0.53 -15.71
N ASN A 328 8.13 -1.35 -16.57
CA ASN A 328 8.55 -2.69 -16.21
C ASN A 328 9.95 -2.66 -15.59
N GLY A 329 10.11 -3.22 -14.41
CA GLY A 329 11.31 -3.23 -13.59
C GLY A 329 12.10 -4.53 -13.66
N ASP A 330 11.81 -5.42 -14.66
CA ASP A 330 12.45 -6.73 -14.84
C ASP A 330 12.13 -7.74 -13.71
N ALA A 331 12.86 -8.86 -13.62
CA ALA A 331 12.60 -9.95 -12.71
C ALA A 331 13.07 -9.66 -11.27
N ALA A 332 12.37 -10.23 -10.32
CA ALA A 332 12.72 -10.12 -8.90
C ALA A 332 12.27 -11.36 -8.13
N THR A 333 13.00 -11.73 -7.10
CA THR A 333 12.67 -12.84 -6.22
C THR A 333 12.40 -12.34 -4.81
N VAL A 334 11.29 -12.79 -4.22
CA VAL A 334 10.95 -12.55 -2.81
C VAL A 334 10.70 -13.90 -2.14
N GLN A 335 11.50 -14.26 -1.13
CA GLN A 335 11.36 -15.50 -0.41
C GLN A 335 11.44 -15.26 1.10
N GLY A 336 10.89 -16.19 1.88
CA GLY A 336 10.94 -16.02 3.32
C GLY A 336 10.28 -17.12 4.11
N ILE A 337 10.24 -16.89 5.43
CA ILE A 337 9.59 -17.80 6.38
C ILE A 337 8.68 -16.98 7.28
N GLU A 338 7.44 -17.42 7.38
CA GLU A 338 6.49 -16.93 8.37
C GLU A 338 6.33 -17.96 9.49
N PHE A 339 6.41 -17.48 10.73
CA PHE A 339 6.25 -18.31 11.91
C PHE A 339 5.23 -17.70 12.86
N LEU A 340 4.26 -18.51 13.29
CA LEU A 340 3.30 -18.18 14.32
C LEU A 340 3.37 -19.24 15.43
N PHE A 341 3.44 -18.81 16.67
CA PHE A 341 3.39 -19.68 17.83
C PHE A 341 2.45 -19.12 18.89
N THR A 342 1.52 -19.94 19.37
CA THR A 342 0.65 -19.57 20.49
C THR A 342 0.62 -20.70 21.52
N THR A 343 0.65 -20.34 22.79
CA THR A 343 0.53 -21.31 23.88
C THR A 343 -0.02 -20.66 25.16
N ASP A 344 -0.64 -21.46 25.99
CA ASP A 344 -0.84 -21.15 27.38
C ASP A 344 0.32 -21.73 28.22
N LEU A 345 1.35 -20.91 28.53
CA LEU A 345 2.52 -21.34 29.29
C LEU A 345 2.11 -21.92 30.62
N ILE A 346 1.21 -21.24 31.32
CA ILE A 346 0.62 -21.68 32.60
C ILE A 346 -0.89 -21.54 32.48
N ARG A 347 -1.58 -22.64 32.68
CA ARG A 347 -3.01 -22.68 32.79
C ARG A 347 -3.39 -23.43 34.07
N THR A 348 -3.65 -22.66 35.12
CA THR A 348 -4.13 -23.19 36.42
C THR A 348 -5.58 -22.75 36.63
N GLY A 349 -6.26 -23.31 37.60
CA GLY A 349 -7.61 -22.85 37.97
C GLY A 349 -7.68 -21.39 38.42
N ASN A 350 -6.54 -20.74 38.70
CA ASN A 350 -6.49 -19.40 39.27
C ASN A 350 -5.94 -18.34 38.30
N TYR A 351 -5.14 -18.70 37.31
CA TYR A 351 -4.60 -17.74 36.32
C TYR A 351 -4.14 -18.45 35.06
N ASN A 352 -4.04 -17.68 33.97
CA ASN A 352 -3.54 -18.10 32.68
C ASN A 352 -2.46 -17.14 32.17
N ILE A 353 -1.42 -17.67 31.52
CA ILE A 353 -0.37 -16.89 30.86
C ILE A 353 -0.33 -17.30 29.39
N PRO A 354 -1.19 -16.67 28.54
CA PRO A 354 -1.12 -16.85 27.11
C PRO A 354 0.12 -16.15 26.54
N VAL A 355 0.77 -16.80 25.60
CA VAL A 355 1.89 -16.26 24.81
C VAL A 355 1.58 -16.41 23.35
N THR A 356 1.77 -15.33 22.58
CA THR A 356 1.73 -15.33 21.13
C THR A 356 3.05 -14.75 20.62
N PHE A 357 3.70 -15.44 19.72
CA PHE A 357 4.89 -15.00 19.04
C PHE A 357 4.70 -15.14 17.54
N THR A 358 4.97 -14.07 16.80
CA THR A 358 5.03 -14.06 15.33
C THR A 358 6.41 -13.60 14.90
N TYR A 359 6.92 -14.18 13.85
CA TYR A 359 8.17 -13.80 13.23
C TYR A 359 8.09 -13.98 11.72
N THR A 360 8.58 -12.98 10.98
CA THR A 360 8.72 -13.04 9.54
C THR A 360 10.16 -12.69 9.18
N TYR A 361 10.75 -13.54 8.34
CA TYR A 361 12.00 -13.28 7.64
C TYR A 361 11.70 -13.19 6.16
N ILE A 362 12.18 -12.15 5.48
CA ILE A 362 12.05 -11.96 4.04
C ILE A 362 13.41 -11.62 3.46
N ASP A 363 13.78 -12.35 2.43
CA ASP A 363 14.89 -12.06 1.54
C ASP A 363 14.31 -11.67 0.18
N SER A 364 14.67 -10.47 -0.32
CA SER A 364 14.14 -9.92 -1.56
C SER A 364 15.25 -9.31 -2.38
N GLU A 365 15.32 -9.68 -3.66
CA GLU A 365 16.36 -9.19 -4.54
C GLU A 365 15.85 -8.99 -5.97
N PHE A 366 16.45 -8.04 -6.66
CA PHE A 366 16.30 -7.91 -8.10
C PHE A 366 17.21 -8.93 -8.79
N ASP A 367 16.70 -9.60 -9.82
CA ASP A 367 17.43 -10.65 -10.55
C ASP A 367 18.22 -10.09 -11.74
N SER A 368 18.19 -8.79 -11.97
CA SER A 368 18.86 -8.13 -13.09
C SER A 368 19.18 -6.64 -12.83
N ASP A 369 20.10 -6.08 -13.61
CA ASP A 369 20.44 -4.67 -13.61
C ASP A 369 19.36 -3.86 -14.35
N VAL A 370 18.78 -2.84 -13.70
CA VAL A 370 17.84 -1.91 -14.33
C VAL A 370 18.31 -0.47 -14.09
N ALA A 371 18.73 0.19 -15.14
CA ALA A 371 19.25 1.54 -15.04
C ALA A 371 18.13 2.60 -15.09
N ASP A 372 18.34 3.72 -14.37
CA ASP A 372 17.55 4.94 -14.45
C ASP A 372 16.04 4.77 -14.10
N THR A 373 15.71 3.88 -13.15
CA THR A 373 14.32 3.81 -12.70
C THR A 373 13.97 4.98 -11.79
N ALA A 374 12.92 5.69 -12.12
CA ALA A 374 12.46 6.83 -11.32
C ALA A 374 11.98 6.44 -9.91
N PHE A 375 11.59 5.19 -9.70
CA PHE A 375 11.05 4.68 -8.44
C PHE A 375 12.12 3.96 -7.61
N PHE A 376 12.83 3.01 -8.20
CA PHE A 376 13.81 2.19 -7.48
C PHE A 376 15.21 2.82 -7.43
N GLY A 377 15.49 3.81 -8.29
CA GLY A 377 16.84 4.33 -8.53
C GLY A 377 17.62 3.46 -9.52
N ASP A 378 18.95 3.50 -9.48
CA ASP A 378 19.81 2.55 -10.19
C ASP A 378 19.77 1.22 -9.46
N VAL A 379 19.34 0.17 -10.14
CA VAL A 379 19.20 -1.18 -9.63
C VAL A 379 20.32 -2.05 -10.18
N SER A 380 20.99 -2.80 -9.33
CA SER A 380 21.91 -3.86 -9.71
C SER A 380 21.36 -5.23 -9.31
N GLU A 381 21.71 -6.28 -10.07
CA GLU A 381 21.40 -7.66 -9.69
C GLU A 381 21.86 -7.94 -8.24
N GLY A 382 20.95 -8.45 -7.41
CA GLY A 382 21.16 -8.71 -5.98
C GLY A 382 20.86 -7.53 -5.05
N ASP A 383 20.46 -6.36 -5.57
CA ASP A 383 19.99 -5.27 -4.71
C ASP A 383 18.63 -5.63 -4.08
N PRO A 384 18.40 -5.25 -2.81
CA PRO A 384 17.13 -5.52 -2.14
C PRO A 384 16.00 -4.68 -2.73
N ILE A 385 14.79 -5.25 -2.77
CA ILE A 385 13.59 -4.50 -3.17
C ILE A 385 13.26 -3.47 -2.06
N PRO A 386 13.07 -2.18 -2.40
CA PRO A 386 12.78 -1.14 -1.42
C PRO A 386 11.52 -1.41 -0.58
N TYR A 387 11.52 -0.96 0.66
CA TYR A 387 10.42 -1.07 1.63
C TYR A 387 10.06 -2.49 2.07
N ILE A 388 10.87 -3.50 1.76
CA ILE A 388 10.69 -4.86 2.27
C ILE A 388 11.59 -5.04 3.50
N LEU A 389 10.97 -5.30 4.65
CA LEU A 389 11.66 -5.55 5.92
C LEU A 389 12.27 -6.96 5.92
N GLU A 390 13.57 -7.09 6.21
CA GLU A 390 14.23 -8.39 6.31
C GLU A 390 13.75 -9.16 7.54
N HIS A 391 13.68 -8.51 8.70
CA HIS A 391 13.22 -9.11 9.94
C HIS A 391 12.10 -8.32 10.59
N GLN A 392 11.07 -9.02 11.03
CA GLN A 392 10.06 -8.45 11.92
C GLN A 392 9.54 -9.51 12.90
N PHE A 393 9.26 -9.10 14.15
CA PHE A 393 8.59 -9.98 15.09
C PHE A 393 7.64 -9.23 16.04
N ASN A 394 6.68 -9.96 16.58
CA ASN A 394 5.86 -9.51 17.69
C ASN A 394 5.77 -10.61 18.74
N LEU A 395 5.96 -10.24 20.01
CA LEU A 395 5.77 -11.09 21.16
C LEU A 395 4.71 -10.49 22.09
N SER A 396 3.62 -11.20 22.30
CA SER A 396 2.59 -10.84 23.27
C SER A 396 2.58 -11.83 24.43
N VAL A 397 2.70 -11.34 25.66
CA VAL A 397 2.60 -12.13 26.88
C VAL A 397 1.48 -11.59 27.74
N GLY A 398 0.47 -12.40 27.98
CA GLY A 398 -0.69 -12.07 28.79
C GLY A 398 -0.57 -12.62 30.23
N PHE A 399 -1.21 -11.92 31.14
CA PHE A 399 -1.54 -12.42 32.49
C PHE A 399 -3.02 -12.23 32.73
N LEU A 400 -3.75 -13.36 32.87
CA LEU A 400 -5.19 -13.40 33.04
C LEU A 400 -5.50 -14.02 34.37
N LYS A 401 -6.19 -13.30 35.25
CA LYS A 401 -6.61 -13.81 36.58
C LYS A 401 -7.95 -13.21 36.97
N ASP A 402 -8.98 -14.06 37.05
CA ASP A 402 -10.34 -13.67 37.44
C ASP A 402 -10.83 -12.46 36.60
N GLN A 403 -10.91 -11.29 37.24
CA GLN A 403 -11.37 -10.03 36.65
C GLN A 403 -10.22 -9.17 36.06
N TRP A 404 -8.98 -9.65 36.17
CA TRP A 404 -7.80 -8.91 35.74
C TRP A 404 -7.17 -9.53 34.51
N SER A 405 -6.92 -8.71 33.47
CA SER A 405 -6.07 -9.05 32.33
C SER A 405 -5.01 -7.97 32.12
N SER A 406 -3.78 -8.40 31.85
CA SER A 406 -2.69 -7.53 31.46
C SER A 406 -1.92 -8.16 30.32
N HIS A 407 -1.41 -7.35 29.39
CA HIS A 407 -0.62 -7.81 28.26
C HIS A 407 0.61 -6.90 28.10
N ILE A 408 1.75 -7.52 27.89
CA ILE A 408 2.97 -6.89 27.43
C ILE A 408 3.13 -7.31 25.96
N ASN A 409 3.31 -6.33 25.07
CA ASN A 409 3.63 -6.54 23.67
C ASN A 409 4.99 -5.97 23.36
N VAL A 410 5.84 -6.75 22.70
CA VAL A 410 7.14 -6.35 22.19
C VAL A 410 7.09 -6.48 20.69
N SER A 411 7.32 -5.39 19.97
CA SER A 411 7.32 -5.36 18.51
C SER A 411 8.68 -4.88 18.02
N PHE A 412 9.23 -5.59 17.05
CA PHE A 412 10.46 -5.23 16.36
C PHE A 412 10.20 -5.18 14.86
N VAL A 413 10.77 -4.17 14.22
CA VAL A 413 10.91 -4.04 12.76
C VAL A 413 12.33 -3.61 12.44
N ASP A 414 12.89 -4.19 11.40
CA ASP A 414 14.24 -3.90 10.92
C ASP A 414 14.31 -2.57 10.15
N GLU A 415 15.51 -2.05 9.94
CA GLU A 415 15.74 -0.94 9.01
C GLU A 415 15.42 -1.37 7.58
N VAL A 416 14.98 -0.45 6.74
CA VAL A 416 14.70 -0.74 5.33
C VAL A 416 15.19 0.37 4.42
N CYS A 417 15.72 -0.02 3.27
CA CYS A 417 16.05 0.89 2.18
C CYS A 417 14.80 1.41 1.50
N VAL A 418 14.76 2.69 1.19
CA VAL A 418 13.68 3.31 0.40
C VAL A 418 13.98 3.36 -1.10
N ARG A 419 15.18 2.92 -1.49
CA ARG A 419 15.66 2.71 -2.87
C ARG A 419 16.52 1.46 -2.93
N ALA A 420 16.67 0.85 -4.10
CA ALA A 420 17.44 -0.38 -4.28
C ALA A 420 18.90 -0.24 -3.80
N SER A 421 19.60 0.80 -4.20
CA SER A 421 20.98 1.11 -3.77
C SER A 421 20.96 2.31 -2.84
N CYS A 422 20.70 2.09 -1.55
CA CYS A 422 20.46 3.17 -0.61
C CYS A 422 21.67 3.54 0.24
N ASN A 423 21.84 4.85 0.51
CA ASN A 423 22.77 5.39 1.48
C ASN A 423 22.13 5.52 2.87
N ALA A 424 22.90 5.93 3.88
CA ALA A 424 22.40 6.04 5.25
C ALA A 424 21.20 7.02 5.43
N PHE A 425 21.00 7.99 4.52
CA PHE A 425 19.87 8.91 4.57
C PHE A 425 18.62 8.36 3.85
N GLU A 426 18.78 7.28 3.12
CA GLU A 426 17.70 6.58 2.39
C GLU A 426 17.28 5.29 3.10
N LYS A 427 17.67 5.12 4.37
CA LYS A 427 17.21 4.04 5.25
C LYS A 427 16.24 4.56 6.29
N THR A 428 15.33 3.70 6.72
CA THR A 428 14.58 3.88 7.97
C THR A 428 15.46 3.46 9.15
N ASP A 429 14.97 3.68 10.37
CA ASP A 429 15.61 3.13 11.56
C ASP A 429 15.03 1.75 11.86
N ASP A 430 15.79 0.86 12.51
CA ASP A 430 15.23 -0.28 13.22
C ASP A 430 14.47 0.20 14.47
N SER A 431 13.41 -0.49 14.86
CA SER A 431 12.60 -0.07 16.00
C SER A 431 12.18 -1.24 16.87
N LEU A 432 12.40 -1.10 18.17
CA LEU A 432 11.94 -2.03 19.20
C LEU A 432 11.03 -1.32 20.19
N THR A 433 9.72 -1.53 20.08
CA THR A 433 8.75 -0.93 20.98
C THR A 433 8.21 -1.93 21.98
N VAL A 434 7.92 -1.46 23.20
CA VAL A 434 7.29 -2.22 24.28
C VAL A 434 6.04 -1.49 24.75
N ASP A 435 4.91 -2.19 24.74
CA ASP A 435 3.62 -1.69 25.18
C ASP A 435 3.11 -2.51 26.38
N LEU A 436 2.41 -1.85 27.28
CA LEU A 436 1.69 -2.48 28.39
C LEU A 436 0.23 -2.06 28.36
N SER A 437 -0.67 -3.02 28.39
CA SER A 437 -2.09 -2.77 28.60
C SER A 437 -2.60 -3.57 29.80
N THR A 438 -3.55 -3.01 30.54
CA THR A 438 -4.21 -3.67 31.64
C THR A 438 -5.69 -3.33 31.67
N HIS A 439 -6.49 -4.32 32.02
CA HIS A 439 -7.93 -4.18 32.21
C HIS A 439 -8.33 -4.88 33.52
N TYR A 440 -9.18 -4.24 34.27
CA TYR A 440 -9.73 -4.77 35.52
C TYR A 440 -11.23 -4.52 35.61
N ALA A 441 -12.02 -5.61 35.61
CA ALA A 441 -13.46 -5.53 35.80
C ALA A 441 -13.78 -5.33 37.31
N LEU A 442 -13.93 -4.08 37.71
CA LEU A 442 -14.23 -3.72 39.11
C LEU A 442 -15.59 -4.22 39.54
N SER A 443 -16.58 -4.27 38.65
CA SER A 443 -17.92 -4.80 38.85
C SER A 443 -18.57 -5.12 37.49
N GLU A 444 -19.77 -5.71 37.48
CA GLU A 444 -20.55 -5.95 36.24
C GLU A 444 -20.86 -4.68 35.42
N LYS A 445 -20.62 -3.49 35.96
CA LYS A 445 -20.93 -2.20 35.32
C LYS A 445 -19.75 -1.25 35.22
N ILE A 446 -18.60 -1.61 35.77
CA ILE A 446 -17.44 -0.72 35.83
C ILE A 446 -16.19 -1.50 35.45
N ASP A 447 -15.56 -1.08 34.39
CA ASP A 447 -14.27 -1.57 33.93
C ASP A 447 -13.22 -0.45 34.03
N LEU A 448 -12.04 -0.79 34.52
CA LEU A 448 -10.88 0.06 34.56
C LEU A 448 -9.91 -0.40 33.48
N TYR A 449 -9.45 0.53 32.68
CA TYR A 449 -8.51 0.28 31.60
C TYR A 449 -7.30 1.22 31.70
N GLY A 450 -6.10 0.69 31.52
CA GLY A 450 -4.85 1.43 31.45
C GLY A 450 -4.00 0.92 30.28
N LYS A 451 -3.40 1.84 29.51
CA LYS A 451 -2.46 1.53 28.43
C LYS A 451 -1.28 2.49 28.51
N VAL A 452 -0.08 1.95 28.35
CA VAL A 452 1.17 2.69 28.15
C VAL A 452 1.79 2.15 26.87
N GLU A 453 1.96 3.01 25.88
CA GLU A 453 2.57 2.67 24.60
C GLU A 453 4.00 3.19 24.58
N ASN A 454 4.86 2.48 23.84
CA ASN A 454 6.26 2.84 23.66
C ASN A 454 6.96 3.15 24.98
N ILE A 455 6.99 2.18 25.90
CA ILE A 455 7.65 2.32 27.20
C ILE A 455 9.18 2.54 27.05
N THR A 456 9.75 2.02 25.97
CA THR A 456 11.16 2.20 25.60
C THR A 456 11.47 3.65 25.24
N GLY A 457 10.49 4.43 24.82
CA GLY A 457 10.67 5.84 24.44
C GLY A 457 11.38 6.03 23.10
N GLU A 458 11.25 5.07 22.20
CA GLU A 458 11.84 5.12 20.85
C GLU A 458 11.25 6.27 20.03
N GLU A 459 12.11 6.99 19.31
CA GLU A 459 11.75 8.08 18.39
C GLU A 459 12.36 7.80 17.01
N ASP A 460 11.88 6.74 16.34
CA ASP A 460 12.48 6.18 15.14
C ASP A 460 11.78 6.68 13.87
N ILE A 461 12.53 6.78 12.79
CA ILE A 461 12.01 7.08 11.45
C ILE A 461 11.63 5.76 10.80
N LEU A 462 10.33 5.40 10.82
CA LEU A 462 9.80 4.16 10.25
C LEU A 462 9.36 4.28 8.79
N GLY A 463 9.45 5.45 8.20
CA GLY A 463 9.09 5.68 6.80
C GLY A 463 9.79 6.92 6.28
N ARG A 464 10.35 6.82 5.10
CA ARG A 464 10.88 7.92 4.32
C ARG A 464 10.23 7.91 2.96
N GLN A 465 9.87 9.06 2.45
CA GLN A 465 9.50 9.15 1.05
C GLN A 465 10.78 9.36 0.25
N PRO A 466 11.06 8.54 -0.78
CA PRO A 466 12.16 8.81 -1.69
C PRO A 466 11.87 10.12 -2.42
N TYR A 467 12.77 11.03 -2.31
CA TYR A 467 12.65 12.36 -2.92
C TYR A 467 13.71 12.51 -4.01
#